data_921d75c6cf7d7002a283c6a30540a364
#
_entry.id   921d75c6cf7d7002a283c6a30540a364
#
_cell.length_a   1.000
_cell.length_b   1.000
_cell.length_c   1.000
_cell.angle_alpha   90.00
_cell.angle_beta   90.00
_cell.angle_gamma   90.00
#
_symmetry.space_group_name_H-M   'P 1'
#
loop_
_entity.id
_entity.type
_entity.pdbx_description
1 polymer ?
#
loop_
_entity_poly.entity_id
_entity_poly.type
_entity_poly.pdbx_seq_one_letter_code
_entity_poly.pdbx_strand_id
1 'polypeptide(L)' 'ALGQKVIHKKFGEGIVLNYEGSGESARVQVNFDAAGTKWLVMAYANLKKI' A
#
# COMPACT_ATOMS: atom_id res chain seq x y z
N ALA A 1 8.94 1.04 2.95
CA ALA A 1 9.70 2.18 2.45
C ALA A 1 8.98 2.82 1.28
N LEU A 2 9.14 4.13 1.12
CA LEU A 2 8.57 4.84 -0.02
C LEU A 2 9.21 4.35 -1.31
N GLY A 3 8.41 4.29 -2.36
CA GLY A 3 8.88 3.78 -3.64
C GLY A 3 8.94 2.26 -3.74
N GLN A 4 8.60 1.57 -2.67
CA GLN A 4 8.58 0.11 -2.65
C GLN A 4 7.46 -0.42 -3.54
N LYS A 5 7.80 -1.36 -4.41
CA LYS A 5 6.80 -2.03 -5.22
C LYS A 5 6.12 -3.12 -4.38
N VAL A 6 4.80 -3.14 -4.43
CA VAL A 6 4.01 -4.08 -3.64
C VAL A 6 2.92 -4.68 -4.52
N ILE A 7 2.33 -5.77 -4.05
CA ILE A 7 1.20 -6.37 -4.71
C ILE A 7 0.07 -6.58 -3.71
N HIS A 8 -1.14 -6.22 -4.13
CA HIS A 8 -2.35 -6.43 -3.36
C HIS A 8 -3.19 -7.49 -4.06
N LYS A 9 -3.74 -8.40 -3.28
CA LYS A 9 -4.51 -9.51 -3.81
C LYS A 9 -5.67 -9.05 -4.70
N LYS A 10 -6.31 -7.95 -4.32
CA LYS A 10 -7.48 -7.43 -5.02
C LYS A 10 -7.14 -6.34 -6.03
N PHE A 11 -6.21 -5.47 -5.69
CA PHE A 11 -5.90 -4.31 -6.52
C PHE A 11 -4.69 -4.49 -7.44
N GLY A 12 -3.94 -5.57 -7.26
CA GLY A 12 -2.79 -5.83 -8.10
C GLY A 12 -1.54 -5.10 -7.65
N GLU A 13 -0.65 -4.83 -8.60
CA GLU A 13 0.63 -4.19 -8.31
C GLU A 13 0.51 -2.69 -8.13
N GLY A 14 1.33 -2.16 -7.26
CA GLY A 14 1.38 -0.73 -7.02
C GLY A 14 2.69 -0.30 -6.41
N ILE A 15 2.85 1.02 -6.27
CA ILE A 15 4.05 1.63 -5.69
C ILE A 15 3.62 2.41 -4.45
N VAL A 16 4.35 2.22 -3.35
CA VAL A 16 4.10 2.97 -2.12
C VAL A 16 4.52 4.42 -2.32
N LEU A 17 3.57 5.33 -2.14
CA LEU A 17 3.80 6.76 -2.31
C LEU A 17 4.03 7.47 -0.98
N ASN A 18 3.35 7.01 0.08
CA ASN A 18 3.41 7.70 1.35
C ASN A 18 3.09 6.74 2.49
N TYR A 19 3.44 7.14 3.69
CA TYR A 19 3.24 6.32 4.88
C TYR A 19 2.91 7.24 6.02
N GLU A 20 1.91 6.89 6.83
CA GLU A 20 1.43 7.75 7.88
C GLU A 20 1.03 6.93 9.10
N GLY A 21 1.37 7.45 10.29
CA GLY A 21 1.03 6.79 11.54
C GLY A 21 2.03 5.70 11.92
N SER A 22 1.65 4.89 12.91
CA SER A 22 2.49 3.81 13.40
C SER A 22 1.64 2.68 13.96
N GLY A 23 2.26 1.51 14.11
CA GLY A 23 1.60 0.33 14.66
C GLY A 23 0.39 -0.09 13.82
N GLU A 24 -0.65 -0.55 14.49
CA GLU A 24 -1.84 -1.07 13.83
C GLU A 24 -2.65 0.02 13.13
N SER A 25 -2.49 1.27 13.55
CA SER A 25 -3.21 2.38 12.95
C SER A 25 -2.47 3.01 11.78
N ALA A 26 -1.29 2.53 11.46
CA ALA A 26 -0.52 3.06 10.34
C ALA A 26 -1.28 2.87 9.02
N ARG A 27 -1.14 3.87 8.14
CA ARG A 27 -1.75 3.82 6.82
C ARG A 27 -0.68 4.01 5.75
N VAL A 28 -0.91 3.42 4.60
CA VAL A 28 0.01 3.53 3.48
C VAL A 28 -0.77 3.97 2.24
N GLN A 29 -0.20 4.91 1.52
CA GLN A 29 -0.75 5.34 0.25
C GLN A 29 -0.03 4.61 -0.87
N VAL A 30 -0.79 3.91 -1.68
CA VAL A 30 -0.25 3.12 -2.79
C VAL A 30 -0.91 3.54 -4.08
N ASN A 31 -0.10 3.77 -5.09
CA ASN A 31 -0.60 4.01 -6.44
C ASN A 31 -0.62 2.67 -7.19
N PHE A 32 -1.81 2.09 -7.29
CA PHE A 32 -1.99 0.83 -8.02
C PHE A 32 -2.14 1.08 -9.51
N ASP A 33 -1.51 0.25 -10.32
CA ASP A 33 -1.52 0.41 -11.77
C ASP A 33 -2.93 0.43 -12.35
N ALA A 34 -3.79 -0.45 -11.86
CA ALA A 34 -5.16 -0.56 -12.38
C ALA A 34 -6.18 0.21 -11.53
N ALA A 35 -6.00 0.21 -10.22
CA ALA A 35 -7.00 0.76 -9.30
C ALA A 35 -6.77 2.23 -8.94
N GLY A 36 -5.61 2.77 -9.28
CA GLY A 36 -5.27 4.15 -8.93
C GLY A 36 -4.75 4.27 -7.51
N THR A 37 -4.70 5.50 -7.02
CA THR A 37 -4.15 5.79 -5.70
C THR A 37 -5.17 5.51 -4.61
N LYS A 38 -4.73 4.76 -3.59
CA LYS A 38 -5.59 4.44 -2.45
C LYS A 38 -4.81 4.49 -1.16
N TRP A 39 -5.50 4.86 -0.09
CA TRP A 39 -4.97 4.78 1.28
C TRP A 39 -5.45 3.48 1.91
N LEU A 40 -4.54 2.73 2.49
CA LEU A 40 -4.85 1.43 3.11
C LEU A 40 -4.34 1.42 4.54
N VAL A 41 -5.11 0.80 5.44
CA VAL A 41 -4.66 0.57 6.81
C VAL A 41 -3.73 -0.63 6.80
N MET A 42 -2.52 -0.46 7.33
CA MET A 42 -1.49 -1.50 7.27
C MET A 42 -1.95 -2.83 7.86
N ALA A 43 -2.72 -2.78 8.95
CA ALA A 43 -3.19 -4.00 9.61
C ALA A 43 -4.07 -4.87 8.70
N TYR A 44 -4.71 -4.25 7.72
CA TYR A 44 -5.66 -4.96 6.85
C TYR A 44 -5.25 -4.94 5.37
N ALA A 45 -4.13 -4.34 5.06
CA ALA A 45 -3.75 -4.14 3.65
C ALA A 45 -3.30 -5.42 2.96
N ASN A 46 -2.68 -6.33 3.70
CA ASN A 46 -2.17 -7.60 3.14
C ASN A 46 -1.27 -7.41 1.92
N LEU A 47 -0.47 -6.36 1.94
CA LEU A 47 0.45 -6.07 0.85
C LEU A 47 1.68 -6.95 0.96
N LYS A 48 2.16 -7.40 -0.18
CA LYS A 48 3.41 -8.16 -0.27
C LYS A 48 4.42 -7.36 -1.06
N LYS A 49 5.66 -7.38 -0.61
CA LYS A 49 6.76 -6.77 -1.35
C LYS A 49 7.11 -7.63 -2.56
N ILE A 50 7.39 -6.98 -3.65
CA ILE A 50 7.83 -7.66 -4.86
C ILE A 50 9.35 -7.57 -4.98
#